data_c57453264485ce70326d9938053c0b24
#
_entry.id   c57453264485ce70326d9938053c0b24
#
_cell.length_a   1.000
_cell.length_b   1.000
_cell.length_c   1.000
_cell.angle_alpha   90.00
_cell.angle_beta   90.00
_cell.angle_gamma   90.00
#
_symmetry.space_group_name_H-M   'P 1'
#
loop_
_entity.id
_entity.type
_entity.pdbx_description
1 polymer ?
#
loop_
_entity_poly.entity_id
_entity_poly.type
_entity_poly.pdbx_seq_one_letter_code
_entity_poly.pdbx_strand_id
1 'polypeptide(L)'
;MLSRNARSLLKRVTSAPACRAATKSSFMPVVQKVRLNSTQRKPAEDGKATSTNLFNDADPNRNHMFEYSWGTWLKNDEIEKQKRLTKFSIQGLNDLIKRIISIEKSGVVKEKNPDEIKRIENIRVLSNNIAHFFKDSKNENNIKQIVSLHEGKHHRIYRIEIEGVEKKLVLRLPYTLHSQLFTKRKLESEVATMDFLTNAFNLNIPKVLSYSGDYDNFVGHPFILMEYVDDVESSLMKKWNPLMESKDDRLDDPEAIEKLNEVIEPLADFNKIVSDFVFDNYGSIYFKDDCPENLEKVAYENQDRWVIGPTVETAYYRNKQYVKEEDLNKYVGPWKGSEPLKMIKDLVELELHSLRVRLSLVDSGKVTTDTKEGLEFCIKIFEKLDKIAGEMFNLNENETLIPNLNELLKPRLFIGDLDPMNVLVRSGEKGYEFVDLENSVVKPFLISSYPKFL
;
A
#
# COMPACT_ATOMS: atom_id res chain seq x y z
N MET A 1 -29.27 -10.78 14.60
CA MET A 1 -30.27 -11.68 13.97
C MET A 1 -30.09 -11.63 12.45
N LEU A 2 -29.23 -12.48 11.91
CA LEU A 2 -29.12 -12.65 10.46
C LEU A 2 -30.39 -13.32 9.94
N SER A 3 -31.06 -12.68 8.98
CA SER A 3 -32.32 -13.12 8.43
C SER A 3 -32.16 -14.51 7.76
N ARG A 4 -33.23 -15.32 7.77
CA ARG A 4 -33.31 -16.64 7.10
C ARG A 4 -32.85 -16.63 5.62
N ASN A 5 -32.76 -15.49 4.99
CA ASN A 5 -32.33 -15.31 3.59
C ASN A 5 -30.81 -15.45 3.39
N ALA A 6 -29.97 -15.11 4.38
CA ALA A 6 -28.53 -15.31 4.28
C ALA A 6 -28.13 -16.80 4.29
N ARG A 7 -28.88 -17.64 5.01
CA ARG A 7 -28.66 -19.10 5.02
C ARG A 7 -28.97 -19.78 3.68
N SER A 8 -29.87 -19.21 2.88
CA SER A 8 -30.25 -19.78 1.57
C SER A 8 -29.20 -19.46 0.48
N LEU A 9 -28.51 -18.34 0.59
CA LEU A 9 -27.45 -17.96 -0.35
C LEU A 9 -26.18 -18.80 -0.18
N LEU A 10 -25.77 -19.07 1.04
CA LEU A 10 -24.60 -19.92 1.33
C LEU A 10 -24.83 -21.39 0.87
N LYS A 11 -26.04 -21.93 1.01
CA LYS A 11 -26.36 -23.31 0.53
C LYS A 11 -26.46 -23.40 -0.99
N ARG A 12 -26.69 -22.33 -1.73
CA ARG A 12 -26.76 -22.36 -3.21
C ARG A 12 -25.39 -22.28 -3.89
N VAL A 13 -24.37 -21.82 -3.23
CA VAL A 13 -22.99 -21.75 -3.79
C VAL A 13 -22.29 -23.12 -3.74
N THR A 14 -22.73 -24.02 -2.85
CA THR A 14 -22.12 -25.36 -2.68
C THR A 14 -22.76 -26.50 -3.47
N SER A 15 -23.85 -26.26 -4.25
CA SER A 15 -24.59 -27.28 -4.97
C SER A 15 -24.77 -27.02 -6.47
N ALA A 16 -23.73 -26.61 -7.18
CA ALA A 16 -23.73 -26.61 -8.64
C ALA A 16 -23.18 -27.97 -9.15
N PRO A 17 -23.88 -28.70 -10.03
CA PRO A 17 -23.41 -29.97 -10.53
C PRO A 17 -22.25 -29.79 -11.49
N ALA A 18 -21.20 -30.56 -11.26
CA ALA A 18 -20.02 -30.62 -12.11
C ALA A 18 -20.40 -31.16 -13.51
N CYS A 19 -20.28 -30.33 -14.54
CA CYS A 19 -20.22 -30.83 -15.91
C CYS A 19 -18.87 -31.54 -16.14
N ARG A 20 -18.91 -32.88 -16.17
CA ARG A 20 -17.81 -33.69 -16.68
C ARG A 20 -17.83 -33.66 -18.20
N ALA A 21 -16.84 -33.05 -18.83
CA ALA A 21 -16.40 -33.38 -20.18
C ALA A 21 -14.89 -33.54 -20.16
N ALA A 22 -14.46 -34.72 -20.54
CA ALA A 22 -13.09 -35.16 -20.54
C ALA A 22 -12.32 -34.57 -21.73
N THR A 23 -11.16 -33.95 -21.47
CA THR A 23 -10.01 -34.07 -22.34
C THR A 23 -8.77 -34.05 -21.48
N LYS A 24 -8.03 -35.14 -21.53
CA LYS A 24 -6.69 -35.29 -20.91
C LYS A 24 -5.71 -34.37 -21.62
N SER A 25 -5.22 -33.39 -20.94
CA SER A 25 -3.94 -32.72 -21.21
C SER A 25 -3.29 -32.40 -19.86
N SER A 26 -2.14 -33.01 -19.66
CA SER A 26 -1.34 -33.00 -18.48
C SER A 26 -0.68 -31.64 -18.24
N PHE A 27 -1.31 -30.79 -17.47
CA PHE A 27 -0.67 -29.71 -16.73
C PHE A 27 -1.30 -29.69 -15.33
N MET A 28 -0.74 -30.50 -14.43
CA MET A 28 -0.94 -30.26 -13.00
C MET A 28 -0.08 -29.06 -12.60
N PRO A 29 -0.65 -28.00 -12.04
CA PRO A 29 0.12 -27.17 -11.14
C PRO A 29 0.33 -28.02 -9.88
N VAL A 30 1.57 -28.37 -9.64
CA VAL A 30 1.99 -28.86 -8.32
C VAL A 30 1.79 -27.70 -7.36
N VAL A 31 0.63 -27.65 -6.74
CA VAL A 31 0.43 -26.93 -5.50
C VAL A 31 1.17 -27.76 -4.45
N GLN A 32 2.50 -27.61 -4.40
CA GLN A 32 3.21 -27.91 -3.19
C GLN A 32 2.60 -27.02 -2.12
N LYS A 33 1.87 -27.66 -1.19
CA LYS A 33 1.66 -27.14 0.14
C LYS A 33 3.06 -26.85 0.71
N VAL A 34 3.58 -25.65 0.45
CA VAL A 34 4.63 -25.08 1.26
C VAL A 34 3.94 -24.92 2.61
N ARG A 35 4.12 -25.91 3.50
CA ARG A 35 3.99 -25.65 4.91
C ARG A 35 4.93 -24.50 5.18
N LEU A 36 4.39 -23.31 5.26
CA LEU A 36 4.99 -22.24 6.02
C LEU A 36 5.06 -22.78 7.44
N ASN A 37 6.16 -23.47 7.74
CA ASN A 37 6.62 -23.53 9.10
C ASN A 37 6.90 -22.06 9.46
N SER A 38 5.86 -21.38 9.92
CA SER A 38 6.03 -20.27 10.83
C SER A 38 6.61 -20.88 12.11
N THR A 39 7.88 -21.26 12.07
CA THR A 39 8.68 -21.16 13.27
C THR A 39 8.55 -19.68 13.60
N GLN A 40 7.58 -19.38 14.47
CA GLN A 40 7.60 -18.19 15.27
C GLN A 40 9.02 -18.09 15.81
N ARG A 41 9.89 -17.36 15.09
CA ARG A 41 10.97 -16.71 15.81
C ARG A 41 10.20 -15.82 16.75
N LYS A 42 10.26 -16.16 18.06
CA LYS A 42 9.94 -15.23 19.13
C LYS A 42 10.43 -13.87 18.67
N PRO A 43 9.66 -12.78 18.85
CA PRO A 43 10.17 -11.43 18.64
C PRO A 43 11.53 -11.46 19.30
N ALA A 44 12.58 -11.10 18.55
CA ALA A 44 13.96 -11.28 19.00
C ALA A 44 14.01 -10.76 20.43
N GLU A 45 14.19 -11.68 21.36
CA GLU A 45 14.48 -11.34 22.75
C GLU A 45 15.62 -10.37 22.63
N ASP A 46 15.39 -9.09 22.96
CA ASP A 46 16.33 -7.99 22.92
C ASP A 46 17.57 -8.34 22.09
N GLY A 47 17.39 -8.35 20.78
CA GLY A 47 18.47 -8.70 19.86
C GLY A 47 19.58 -7.78 20.28
N LYS A 48 20.72 -8.31 20.73
CA LYS A 48 21.86 -7.55 21.18
C LYS A 48 21.92 -6.32 20.33
N ALA A 49 21.46 -5.18 20.89
CA ALA A 49 21.65 -3.89 20.29
C ALA A 49 23.17 -3.84 20.14
N THR A 50 23.65 -4.21 18.94
CA THR A 50 25.04 -4.03 18.63
C THR A 50 25.24 -2.57 18.86
N SER A 51 26.06 -2.21 19.84
CA SER A 51 26.45 -0.83 20.13
C SER A 51 27.29 -0.35 18.96
N THR A 52 26.66 -0.26 17.80
CA THR A 52 27.24 0.33 16.61
C THR A 52 27.30 1.80 16.89
N ASN A 53 28.41 2.43 16.63
CA ASN A 53 28.47 3.88 16.56
C ASN A 53 27.58 4.27 15.37
N LEU A 54 26.34 4.66 15.66
CA LEU A 54 25.31 4.96 14.65
C LEU A 54 25.76 6.00 13.63
N PHE A 55 26.74 6.84 13.98
CA PHE A 55 27.26 7.92 13.14
C PHE A 55 28.59 7.57 12.44
N ASN A 56 29.14 6.37 12.65
CA ASN A 56 30.33 5.93 11.93
C ASN A 56 29.94 5.16 10.66
N ASP A 57 30.01 5.82 9.51
CA ASP A 57 29.70 5.21 8.22
C ASP A 57 30.64 4.07 7.81
N ALA A 58 31.82 4.00 8.42
CA ALA A 58 32.82 2.96 8.18
C ALA A 58 32.63 1.72 9.07
N ASP A 59 31.68 1.71 10.00
CA ASP A 59 31.41 0.55 10.85
C ASP A 59 30.82 -0.62 10.02
N PRO A 60 31.52 -1.74 9.85
CA PRO A 60 31.05 -2.87 9.05
C PRO A 60 29.73 -3.47 9.57
N ASN A 61 29.47 -3.35 10.88
CA ASN A 61 28.23 -3.86 11.46
C ASN A 61 26.98 -3.06 11.03
N ARG A 62 27.16 -1.83 10.55
CA ARG A 62 26.06 -1.05 9.96
C ARG A 62 25.43 -1.69 8.74
N ASN A 63 26.24 -2.38 7.92
CA ASN A 63 25.75 -2.99 6.69
C ASN A 63 24.66 -4.02 6.97
N HIS A 64 24.79 -4.80 8.05
CA HIS A 64 23.80 -5.80 8.45
C HIS A 64 22.43 -5.19 8.75
N MET A 65 22.37 -3.91 9.16
CA MET A 65 21.11 -3.21 9.41
C MET A 65 20.34 -2.93 8.11
N PHE A 66 21.03 -2.84 6.99
CA PHE A 66 20.45 -2.50 5.69
C PHE A 66 20.17 -3.71 4.81
N GLU A 67 20.86 -4.84 5.05
CA GLU A 67 20.76 -6.06 4.26
C GLU A 67 19.44 -6.78 4.50
N TYR A 68 18.89 -7.38 3.45
CA TYR A 68 17.71 -8.23 3.55
C TYR A 68 18.08 -9.64 3.98
N SER A 69 17.55 -10.10 5.10
CA SER A 69 17.89 -11.40 5.73
C SER A 69 16.72 -12.35 5.92
N TRP A 70 15.49 -11.90 5.66
CA TRP A 70 14.29 -12.66 6.03
C TRP A 70 14.03 -13.92 5.18
N GLY A 71 14.55 -14.02 3.98
CA GLY A 71 14.28 -15.17 3.12
C GLY A 71 15.26 -15.36 1.99
N THR A 72 15.03 -16.42 1.21
CA THR A 72 15.78 -16.77 0.01
C THR A 72 14.85 -17.07 -1.15
N TRP A 73 15.30 -16.77 -2.36
CA TRP A 73 14.57 -17.08 -3.59
C TRP A 73 15.21 -18.27 -4.29
N LEU A 74 14.39 -19.14 -4.88
CA LEU A 74 14.87 -20.28 -5.66
C LEU A 74 15.66 -19.87 -6.91
N LYS A 75 15.41 -18.66 -7.42
CA LYS A 75 16.11 -18.09 -8.58
C LYS A 75 16.48 -16.64 -8.29
N ASN A 76 17.67 -16.24 -8.70
CA ASN A 76 18.14 -14.85 -8.62
C ASN A 76 18.18 -14.29 -7.18
N ASP A 77 18.50 -15.11 -6.18
CA ASP A 77 18.46 -14.75 -4.77
C ASP A 77 19.23 -13.45 -4.48
N GLU A 78 20.48 -13.35 -4.96
CA GLU A 78 21.31 -12.16 -4.77
C GLU A 78 20.67 -10.90 -5.38
N ILE A 79 20.07 -11.01 -6.58
CA ILE A 79 19.42 -9.89 -7.26
C ILE A 79 18.18 -9.45 -6.46
N GLU A 80 17.40 -10.40 -5.96
CA GLU A 80 16.20 -10.09 -5.18
C GLU A 80 16.54 -9.49 -3.80
N LYS A 81 17.61 -9.94 -3.16
CA LYS A 81 18.14 -9.33 -1.93
C LYS A 81 18.66 -7.92 -2.19
N GLN A 82 19.40 -7.72 -3.28
CA GLN A 82 19.92 -6.40 -3.67
C GLN A 82 18.79 -5.37 -3.90
N LYS A 83 17.68 -5.77 -4.52
CA LYS A 83 16.50 -4.91 -4.66
C LYS A 83 15.86 -4.52 -3.33
N ARG A 84 16.13 -5.28 -2.27
CA ARG A 84 15.60 -5.05 -0.91
C ARG A 84 16.64 -4.47 0.05
N LEU A 85 17.78 -4.09 -0.46
CA LEU A 85 18.78 -3.33 0.29
C LEU A 85 18.21 -1.93 0.57
N THR A 86 18.08 -1.56 1.86
CA THR A 86 17.54 -0.26 2.29
C THR A 86 18.65 0.61 2.90
N LYS A 87 19.66 0.93 2.11
CA LYS A 87 20.75 1.81 2.55
C LYS A 87 20.26 3.25 2.64
N PHE A 88 20.35 3.84 3.82
CA PHE A 88 19.98 5.24 4.06
C PHE A 88 21.03 5.95 4.93
N SER A 89 20.99 7.29 4.94
CA SER A 89 21.88 8.11 5.75
C SER A 89 21.33 8.27 7.17
N ILE A 90 22.00 7.66 8.16
CA ILE A 90 21.63 7.84 9.57
C ILE A 90 21.87 9.28 10.02
N GLN A 91 22.98 9.89 9.59
CA GLN A 91 23.26 11.28 9.88
C GLN A 91 22.18 12.19 9.28
N GLY A 92 21.82 11.96 8.01
CA GLY A 92 20.76 12.73 7.34
C GLY A 92 19.40 12.58 8.02
N LEU A 93 19.07 11.36 8.50
CA LEU A 93 17.86 11.15 9.30
C LEU A 93 17.90 11.91 10.63
N ASN A 94 19.05 11.89 11.32
CA ASN A 94 19.23 12.64 12.55
C ASN A 94 19.08 14.17 12.33
N ASP A 95 19.66 14.68 11.25
CA ASP A 95 19.53 16.09 10.88
C ASP A 95 18.10 16.46 10.51
N LEU A 96 17.40 15.58 9.80
CA LEU A 96 15.97 15.73 9.50
C LEU A 96 15.13 15.82 10.79
N ILE A 97 15.33 14.91 11.74
CA ILE A 97 14.60 14.94 13.02
C ILE A 97 14.85 16.23 13.79
N LYS A 98 16.09 16.68 13.87
CA LYS A 98 16.44 17.97 14.48
C LYS A 98 15.72 19.15 13.81
N ARG A 99 15.67 19.15 12.47
CA ARG A 99 14.96 20.19 11.70
C ARG A 99 13.47 20.17 11.97
N ILE A 100 12.84 19.01 11.99
CA ILE A 100 11.41 18.85 12.31
C ILE A 100 11.11 19.45 13.69
N ILE A 101 11.93 19.14 14.69
CA ILE A 101 11.81 19.69 16.06
C ILE A 101 12.03 21.22 16.05
N SER A 102 12.96 21.71 15.25
CA SER A 102 13.25 23.15 15.14
C SER A 102 12.14 23.93 14.45
N ILE A 103 11.54 23.39 13.40
CA ILE A 103 10.39 24.00 12.70
C ILE A 103 9.21 24.16 13.67
N GLU A 104 8.94 23.15 14.48
CA GLU A 104 7.90 23.22 15.50
C GLU A 104 8.10 24.39 16.47
N LYS A 105 9.34 24.66 16.88
CA LYS A 105 9.64 25.64 17.92
C LYS A 105 9.85 27.05 17.40
N SER A 106 10.37 27.25 16.19
CA SER A 106 10.80 28.56 15.69
C SER A 106 10.04 29.04 14.45
N GLY A 107 9.34 28.17 13.74
CA GLY A 107 8.61 28.49 12.52
C GLY A 107 9.49 28.87 11.31
N VAL A 108 10.82 28.89 11.43
CA VAL A 108 11.72 29.32 10.35
C VAL A 108 13.00 28.49 10.31
N VAL A 109 13.28 27.89 9.17
CA VAL A 109 14.57 27.28 8.86
C VAL A 109 15.36 28.24 7.97
N LYS A 110 16.52 28.71 8.46
CA LYS A 110 17.46 29.53 7.65
C LYS A 110 18.43 28.63 6.91
N GLU A 111 18.30 28.57 5.60
CA GLU A 111 19.15 27.75 4.75
C GLU A 111 19.98 28.56 3.81
N LYS A 112 21.19 28.09 3.56
CA LYS A 112 22.21 28.85 2.84
C LYS A 112 22.72 28.18 1.56
N ASN A 113 22.48 26.86 1.38
CA ASN A 113 23.03 26.09 0.28
C ASN A 113 21.92 25.63 -0.69
N PRO A 114 22.03 25.89 -2.02
CA PRO A 114 21.03 25.48 -3.00
C PRO A 114 20.75 23.96 -3.00
N ASP A 115 21.75 23.11 -2.79
CA ASP A 115 21.57 21.66 -2.74
C ASP A 115 20.80 21.21 -1.49
N GLU A 116 21.01 21.91 -0.36
CA GLU A 116 20.23 21.66 0.85
C GLU A 116 18.78 22.13 0.67
N ILE A 117 18.56 23.27 0.01
CA ILE A 117 17.21 23.77 -0.31
C ILE A 117 16.45 22.71 -1.10
N LYS A 118 17.04 22.19 -2.18
CA LYS A 118 16.41 21.15 -3.01
C LYS A 118 16.07 19.89 -2.22
N ARG A 119 16.97 19.40 -1.37
CA ARG A 119 16.72 18.23 -0.52
C ARG A 119 15.59 18.44 0.48
N ILE A 120 15.38 19.69 0.92
CA ILE A 120 14.28 20.08 1.79
C ILE A 120 12.98 20.18 1.01
N GLU A 121 13.00 20.80 -0.16
CA GLU A 121 11.81 20.90 -1.03
C GLU A 121 11.23 19.51 -1.37
N ASN A 122 12.08 18.48 -1.42
CA ASN A 122 11.67 17.10 -1.61
C ASN A 122 11.11 16.41 -0.36
N ILE A 123 11.10 17.09 0.79
CA ILE A 123 10.57 16.54 2.04
C ILE A 123 9.31 17.30 2.43
N ARG A 124 8.26 16.54 2.71
CA ARG A 124 7.02 17.08 3.27
C ARG A 124 6.97 16.86 4.78
N VAL A 125 6.48 17.87 5.46
CA VAL A 125 6.35 17.90 6.92
C VAL A 125 4.90 18.19 7.28
N LEU A 126 4.28 17.32 8.10
CA LEU A 126 2.90 17.48 8.55
C LEU A 126 2.89 18.20 9.93
N SER A 127 2.94 19.53 9.90
CA SER A 127 3.13 20.38 11.08
C SER A 127 2.14 20.10 12.21
N ASN A 128 0.86 19.85 11.90
CA ASN A 128 -0.16 19.56 12.91
C ASN A 128 0.16 18.30 13.74
N ASN A 129 0.77 17.29 13.11
CA ASN A 129 1.14 16.04 13.76
C ASN A 129 2.41 16.22 14.61
N ILE A 130 3.33 17.07 14.15
CA ILE A 130 4.60 17.34 14.82
C ILE A 130 4.40 18.06 16.14
N ALA A 131 3.56 19.09 16.18
CA ALA A 131 3.25 19.88 17.37
C ALA A 131 2.83 18.97 18.54
N HIS A 132 2.00 17.97 18.24
CA HIS A 132 1.54 17.03 19.25
C HIS A 132 2.62 16.03 19.69
N PHE A 133 3.53 15.66 18.79
CA PHE A 133 4.53 14.63 19.05
C PHE A 133 5.74 15.15 19.86
N PHE A 134 6.27 16.34 19.54
CA PHE A 134 7.51 16.88 20.09
C PHE A 134 7.30 17.99 21.14
N LYS A 135 6.12 18.12 21.70
CA LYS A 135 5.75 19.20 22.63
C LYS A 135 6.76 19.46 23.74
N ASP A 136 7.35 18.40 24.31
CA ASP A 136 8.25 18.45 25.46
C ASP A 136 9.73 18.24 25.08
N SER A 137 10.08 18.18 23.78
CA SER A 137 11.44 17.88 23.33
C SER A 137 12.34 19.12 23.30
N LYS A 138 13.67 18.91 23.43
CA LYS A 138 14.71 19.95 23.28
C LYS A 138 15.21 19.97 21.83
N ASN A 139 15.76 21.12 21.37
CA ASN A 139 16.21 21.29 19.99
C ASN A 139 17.44 20.43 19.57
N GLU A 140 18.19 19.91 20.55
CA GLU A 140 19.45 19.18 20.31
C GLU A 140 19.31 17.65 20.47
N ASN A 141 18.09 17.14 20.39
CA ASN A 141 17.85 15.72 20.54
C ASN A 141 18.48 14.93 19.38
N ASN A 142 19.29 13.93 19.71
CA ASN A 142 19.88 13.00 18.75
C ASN A 142 19.09 11.69 18.74
N ILE A 143 19.28 10.93 17.66
CA ILE A 143 18.84 9.53 17.64
C ILE A 143 19.67 8.77 18.67
N LYS A 144 18.96 8.13 19.62
CA LYS A 144 19.54 7.28 20.63
C LYS A 144 19.77 5.85 20.10
N GLN A 145 18.76 5.32 19.40
CA GLN A 145 18.77 3.94 18.91
C GLN A 145 17.93 3.79 17.65
N ILE A 146 18.38 2.93 16.75
CA ILE A 146 17.61 2.46 15.59
C ILE A 146 17.56 0.93 15.66
N VAL A 147 16.36 0.37 15.58
CA VAL A 147 16.11 -1.08 15.62
C VAL A 147 15.34 -1.49 14.37
N SER A 148 15.86 -2.46 13.61
CA SER A 148 15.10 -3.07 12.52
C SER A 148 13.99 -3.94 13.09
N LEU A 149 12.72 -3.52 12.93
CA LEU A 149 11.57 -4.25 13.45
C LEU A 149 11.08 -5.33 12.52
N HIS A 150 10.97 -5.00 11.23
CA HIS A 150 10.32 -5.88 10.27
C HIS A 150 10.92 -5.71 8.87
N GLU A 151 11.19 -6.85 8.24
CA GLU A 151 11.56 -6.95 6.83
C GLU A 151 10.34 -7.50 6.08
N GLY A 152 9.49 -6.59 5.60
CA GLY A 152 8.26 -6.94 4.90
C GLY A 152 8.49 -7.42 3.47
N LYS A 153 7.41 -7.60 2.74
CA LYS A 153 7.43 -7.97 1.33
C LYS A 153 7.80 -6.78 0.42
N HIS A 154 7.32 -5.58 0.79
CA HIS A 154 7.42 -4.37 -0.02
C HIS A 154 8.26 -3.27 0.61
N HIS A 155 8.44 -3.30 1.92
CA HIS A 155 9.16 -2.27 2.66
C HIS A 155 9.81 -2.83 3.92
N ARG A 156 10.74 -2.07 4.48
CA ARG A 156 11.39 -2.34 5.75
C ARG A 156 10.99 -1.29 6.78
N ILE A 157 10.85 -1.73 8.02
CA ILE A 157 10.40 -0.91 9.13
C ILE A 157 11.48 -0.86 10.20
N TYR A 158 11.84 0.36 10.60
CA TYR A 158 12.76 0.63 11.70
C TYR A 158 12.04 1.39 12.80
N ARG A 159 12.30 1.03 14.05
CA ARG A 159 11.94 1.82 15.22
C ARG A 159 13.09 2.75 15.57
N ILE A 160 12.77 4.02 15.85
CA ILE A 160 13.73 5.04 16.19
C ILE A 160 13.39 5.55 17.58
N GLU A 161 14.39 5.59 18.45
CA GLU A 161 14.34 6.19 19.77
C GLU A 161 15.19 7.46 19.76
N ILE A 162 14.67 8.55 20.34
CA ILE A 162 15.30 9.86 20.36
C ILE A 162 15.64 10.18 21.82
N GLU A 163 16.82 10.76 22.06
CA GLU A 163 17.25 11.18 23.39
C GLU A 163 16.26 12.19 23.99
N GLY A 164 15.80 11.91 25.20
CA GLY A 164 14.90 12.80 25.92
C GLY A 164 13.48 12.92 25.35
N VAL A 165 13.10 12.05 24.40
CA VAL A 165 11.74 11.94 23.87
C VAL A 165 11.20 10.56 24.26
N GLU A 166 10.10 10.51 24.98
CA GLU A 166 9.48 9.26 25.44
C GLU A 166 8.86 8.49 24.27
N LYS A 167 8.17 9.21 23.37
CA LYS A 167 7.52 8.63 22.21
C LYS A 167 8.55 8.15 21.19
N LYS A 168 8.30 7.01 20.60
CA LYS A 168 9.15 6.40 19.55
C LYS A 168 8.60 6.71 18.17
N LEU A 169 9.48 6.65 17.16
CA LEU A 169 9.14 6.81 15.77
C LEU A 169 9.29 5.51 14.98
N VAL A 170 8.56 5.44 13.88
CA VAL A 170 8.75 4.44 12.83
C VAL A 170 9.29 5.13 11.59
N LEU A 171 10.40 4.59 11.07
CA LEU A 171 10.87 4.89 9.72
C LEU A 171 10.53 3.70 8.82
N ARG A 172 9.70 3.93 7.80
CA ARG A 172 9.31 2.94 6.81
C ARG A 172 9.96 3.29 5.48
N LEU A 173 10.72 2.34 4.91
CA LEU A 173 11.45 2.50 3.67
C LEU A 173 10.93 1.49 2.63
N PRO A 174 10.41 1.92 1.47
CA PRO A 174 10.03 1.02 0.40
C PRO A 174 11.26 0.37 -0.24
N TYR A 175 11.13 -0.88 -0.69
CA TYR A 175 12.16 -1.52 -1.49
C TYR A 175 12.16 -1.01 -2.94
N THR A 176 13.30 -1.12 -3.64
CA THR A 176 13.45 -0.73 -5.05
C THR A 176 12.88 -1.80 -6.00
N LEU A 177 11.60 -2.13 -5.81
CA LEU A 177 10.90 -3.15 -6.60
C LEU A 177 10.22 -2.60 -7.85
N HIS A 178 10.06 -1.29 -7.91
CA HIS A 178 9.31 -0.56 -8.94
C HIS A 178 10.12 0.62 -9.49
N SER A 179 9.59 1.29 -10.52
CA SER A 179 10.15 2.54 -10.99
C SER A 179 10.10 3.62 -9.91
N GLN A 180 11.01 4.59 -9.99
CA GLN A 180 11.03 5.72 -9.04
C GLN A 180 9.70 6.49 -9.05
N LEU A 181 9.16 6.76 -10.24
CA LEU A 181 7.86 7.41 -10.39
C LEU A 181 6.74 6.68 -9.64
N PHE A 182 6.65 5.37 -9.82
CA PHE A 182 5.59 4.59 -9.16
C PHE A 182 5.80 4.52 -7.64
N THR A 183 7.04 4.35 -7.19
CA THR A 183 7.38 4.36 -5.77
C THR A 183 7.00 5.70 -5.11
N LYS A 184 7.31 6.82 -5.78
CA LYS A 184 6.95 8.17 -5.34
C LYS A 184 5.43 8.32 -5.22
N ARG A 185 4.69 8.07 -6.29
CA ARG A 185 3.23 8.17 -6.32
C ARG A 185 2.56 7.32 -5.25
N LYS A 186 3.02 6.07 -5.12
CA LYS A 186 2.48 5.13 -4.15
C LYS A 186 2.67 5.63 -2.71
N LEU A 187 3.85 6.13 -2.38
CA LEU A 187 4.17 6.65 -1.07
C LEU A 187 3.37 7.92 -0.75
N GLU A 188 3.34 8.89 -1.68
CA GLU A 188 2.62 10.16 -1.51
C GLU A 188 1.11 9.91 -1.37
N SER A 189 0.54 9.02 -2.18
CA SER A 189 -0.87 8.63 -2.10
C SER A 189 -1.20 7.91 -0.79
N GLU A 190 -0.33 7.02 -0.32
CA GLU A 190 -0.53 6.33 0.96
C GLU A 190 -0.59 7.32 2.12
N VAL A 191 0.36 8.25 2.21
CA VAL A 191 0.39 9.25 3.28
C VAL A 191 -0.83 10.16 3.23
N ALA A 192 -1.22 10.61 2.05
CA ALA A 192 -2.42 11.43 1.89
C ALA A 192 -3.70 10.66 2.26
N THR A 193 -3.77 9.36 1.96
CA THR A 193 -4.89 8.48 2.35
C THR A 193 -4.93 8.29 3.87
N MET A 194 -3.79 8.06 4.53
CA MET A 194 -3.70 7.98 6.00
C MET A 194 -4.22 9.26 6.64
N ASP A 195 -3.77 10.41 6.15
CA ASP A 195 -4.19 11.72 6.65
C ASP A 195 -5.69 11.99 6.39
N PHE A 196 -6.20 11.64 5.21
CA PHE A 196 -7.61 11.77 4.86
C PHE A 196 -8.49 10.92 5.81
N LEU A 197 -8.19 9.65 5.97
CA LEU A 197 -8.98 8.74 6.80
C LEU A 197 -8.96 9.13 8.27
N THR A 198 -7.84 9.63 8.77
CA THR A 198 -7.73 10.14 10.14
C THR A 198 -8.57 11.40 10.33
N ASN A 199 -8.47 12.38 9.42
CA ASN A 199 -9.12 13.68 9.61
C ASN A 199 -10.60 13.69 9.18
N ALA A 200 -10.96 12.92 8.14
CA ALA A 200 -12.33 12.86 7.64
C ALA A 200 -13.21 11.90 8.44
N PHE A 201 -12.69 10.76 8.86
CA PHE A 201 -13.49 9.72 9.49
C PHE A 201 -13.08 9.40 10.92
N ASN A 202 -12.10 10.13 11.46
CA ASN A 202 -11.58 9.93 12.82
C ASN A 202 -11.15 8.46 13.08
N LEU A 203 -10.59 7.82 12.04
CA LEU A 203 -10.08 6.46 12.16
C LEU A 203 -8.72 6.47 12.86
N ASN A 204 -8.47 5.45 13.68
CA ASN A 204 -7.20 5.27 14.35
C ASN A 204 -6.15 4.76 13.36
N ILE A 205 -5.30 5.66 12.90
CA ILE A 205 -4.23 5.40 11.95
C ILE A 205 -2.98 6.12 12.45
N PRO A 206 -1.79 5.50 12.42
CA PRO A 206 -0.56 6.14 12.90
C PRO A 206 -0.31 7.47 12.21
N LYS A 207 -0.02 8.51 12.98
CA LYS A 207 0.19 9.86 12.44
C LYS A 207 1.55 9.97 11.75
N VAL A 208 1.52 10.35 10.49
CA VAL A 208 2.74 10.66 9.73
C VAL A 208 3.25 12.04 10.12
N LEU A 209 4.56 12.14 10.40
CA LEU A 209 5.21 13.40 10.74
C LEU A 209 5.91 14.01 9.52
N SER A 210 6.55 13.16 8.72
CA SER A 210 7.29 13.60 7.53
C SER A 210 7.41 12.46 6.53
N TYR A 211 7.53 12.80 5.25
CA TYR A 211 7.72 11.83 4.18
C TYR A 211 8.45 12.45 2.98
N SER A 212 9.00 11.59 2.15
CA SER A 212 9.54 11.94 0.84
C SER A 212 9.42 10.77 -0.12
N GLY A 213 8.87 11.00 -1.30
CA GLY A 213 8.86 10.04 -2.41
C GLY A 213 10.15 10.02 -3.23
N ASP A 214 11.04 10.98 -3.02
CA ASP A 214 12.26 11.18 -3.78
C ASP A 214 13.48 10.55 -3.08
N TYR A 215 14.50 10.18 -3.87
CA TYR A 215 15.80 9.74 -3.34
C TYR A 215 16.70 10.91 -2.97
N ASP A 216 16.54 12.07 -3.60
CA ASP A 216 17.31 13.27 -3.33
C ASP A 216 16.75 14.05 -2.13
N ASN A 217 16.92 13.46 -0.96
CA ASN A 217 16.54 14.00 0.34
C ASN A 217 17.64 13.72 1.39
N PHE A 218 17.49 14.19 2.63
CA PHE A 218 18.50 13.98 3.68
C PHE A 218 18.71 12.52 4.05
N VAL A 219 17.65 11.72 3.99
CA VAL A 219 17.72 10.29 4.30
C VAL A 219 18.40 9.50 3.17
N GLY A 220 18.38 10.04 1.93
CA GLY A 220 18.95 9.39 0.75
C GLY A 220 18.11 8.20 0.25
N HIS A 221 16.88 8.11 0.68
CA HIS A 221 15.92 7.07 0.31
C HIS A 221 14.49 7.60 0.44
N PRO A 222 13.51 7.18 -0.39
CA PRO A 222 12.11 7.46 -0.12
C PRO A 222 11.70 6.91 1.24
N PHE A 223 10.92 7.67 2.01
CA PHE A 223 10.58 7.29 3.38
C PHE A 223 9.24 7.84 3.84
N ILE A 224 8.67 7.16 4.84
CA ILE A 224 7.61 7.67 5.72
C ILE A 224 8.15 7.63 7.15
N LEU A 225 8.13 8.78 7.82
CA LEU A 225 8.44 8.90 9.24
C LEU A 225 7.13 9.17 9.99
N MET A 226 6.74 8.25 10.87
CA MET A 226 5.47 8.29 11.57
C MET A 226 5.62 7.90 13.04
N GLU A 227 4.58 8.08 13.82
CA GLU A 227 4.54 7.63 15.22
C GLU A 227 4.60 6.11 15.32
N TYR A 228 5.27 5.64 16.35
CA TYR A 228 5.24 4.24 16.74
C TYR A 228 4.04 4.01 17.65
N VAL A 229 3.22 3.02 17.35
CA VAL A 229 2.07 2.64 18.16
C VAL A 229 2.57 1.84 19.34
N ASP A 230 2.64 2.49 20.50
CA ASP A 230 2.89 1.82 21.76
C ASP A 230 1.60 1.11 22.25
N ASP A 231 1.68 0.27 23.25
CA ASP A 231 0.53 -0.45 23.84
C ASP A 231 -0.18 -1.41 22.87
N VAL A 232 0.57 -2.03 21.96
CA VAL A 232 0.03 -3.08 21.09
C VAL A 232 0.13 -4.44 21.77
N GLU A 233 -1.00 -5.11 21.99
CA GLU A 233 -1.02 -6.49 22.50
C GLU A 233 -0.68 -7.50 21.40
N SER A 234 -1.26 -7.32 20.23
CA SER A 234 -1.08 -8.22 19.10
C SER A 234 -1.64 -7.61 17.80
N SER A 235 -1.42 -8.28 16.66
CA SER A 235 -2.24 -8.06 15.48
C SER A 235 -3.53 -8.89 15.57
N LEU A 236 -4.57 -8.46 14.84
CA LEU A 236 -5.84 -9.17 14.76
C LEU A 236 -5.66 -10.57 14.15
N MET A 237 -4.63 -10.77 13.31
CA MET A 237 -4.22 -12.07 12.77
C MET A 237 -3.96 -13.12 13.85
N LYS A 238 -3.51 -12.72 15.04
CA LYS A 238 -3.30 -13.65 16.16
C LYS A 238 -4.61 -14.28 16.65
N LYS A 239 -5.73 -13.56 16.53
CA LYS A 239 -7.08 -14.10 16.81
C LYS A 239 -7.62 -14.91 15.63
N TRP A 240 -7.27 -14.53 14.39
CA TRP A 240 -7.71 -15.20 13.18
C TRP A 240 -7.11 -16.60 12.97
N ASN A 241 -5.80 -16.74 13.15
CA ASN A 241 -5.08 -18.00 12.86
C ASN A 241 -5.67 -19.23 13.58
N PRO A 242 -5.99 -19.19 14.88
CA PRO A 242 -6.60 -20.34 15.55
C PRO A 242 -7.97 -20.74 14.98
N LEU A 243 -8.73 -19.78 14.46
CA LEU A 243 -10.04 -20.05 13.85
C LEU A 243 -9.88 -20.80 12.53
N MET A 244 -8.85 -20.44 11.74
CA MET A 244 -8.58 -21.08 10.44
C MET A 244 -7.89 -22.44 10.54
N GLU A 245 -7.16 -22.70 11.63
CA GLU A 245 -6.51 -23.98 11.89
C GLU A 245 -7.50 -25.04 12.44
N SER A 246 -8.64 -24.61 12.94
CA SER A 246 -9.70 -25.49 13.43
C SER A 246 -10.30 -26.27 12.26
N LYS A 247 -10.17 -27.61 12.30
CA LYS A 247 -10.72 -28.54 11.29
C LYS A 247 -12.20 -28.83 11.44
N ASP A 248 -12.83 -28.30 12.46
CA ASP A 248 -14.23 -28.57 12.76
C ASP A 248 -15.15 -27.60 12.02
N ASP A 249 -16.20 -28.12 11.42
CA ASP A 249 -17.34 -27.38 10.83
C ASP A 249 -18.17 -26.68 11.94
N ARG A 250 -17.51 -25.82 12.72
CA ARG A 250 -18.08 -25.16 13.90
C ARG A 250 -18.89 -23.90 13.58
N LEU A 251 -19.30 -23.68 12.36
CA LEU A 251 -20.15 -22.54 11.99
C LEU A 251 -21.53 -22.58 12.69
N ASP A 252 -21.87 -23.69 13.35
CA ASP A 252 -23.08 -23.80 14.17
C ASP A 252 -22.82 -23.62 15.67
N ASP A 253 -21.54 -23.50 16.10
CA ASP A 253 -21.15 -23.22 17.47
C ASP A 253 -21.23 -21.72 17.79
N PRO A 254 -22.08 -21.28 18.74
CA PRO A 254 -22.20 -19.87 19.09
C PRO A 254 -20.88 -19.23 19.54
N GLU A 255 -20.02 -19.95 20.26
CA GLU A 255 -18.73 -19.45 20.74
C GLU A 255 -17.75 -19.25 19.57
N ALA A 256 -17.75 -20.14 18.59
CA ALA A 256 -16.94 -19.99 17.39
C ALA A 256 -17.40 -18.80 16.54
N ILE A 257 -18.72 -18.57 16.44
CA ILE A 257 -19.30 -17.42 15.74
C ILE A 257 -18.92 -16.11 16.45
N GLU A 258 -18.95 -16.07 17.77
CA GLU A 258 -18.55 -14.89 18.55
C GLU A 258 -17.08 -14.54 18.31
N LYS A 259 -16.18 -15.52 18.39
CA LYS A 259 -14.74 -15.33 18.08
C LYS A 259 -14.49 -14.88 16.64
N LEU A 260 -15.27 -15.40 15.69
CA LEU A 260 -15.19 -14.97 14.30
C LEU A 260 -15.65 -13.52 14.14
N ASN A 261 -16.72 -13.12 14.80
CA ASN A 261 -17.22 -11.75 14.78
C ASN A 261 -16.20 -10.78 15.38
N GLU A 262 -15.49 -11.13 16.45
CA GLU A 262 -14.41 -10.30 17.02
C GLU A 262 -13.32 -9.93 16.00
N VAL A 263 -13.12 -10.75 14.96
CA VAL A 263 -12.13 -10.49 13.91
C VAL A 263 -12.76 -9.78 12.72
N ILE A 264 -13.97 -10.14 12.35
CA ILE A 264 -14.62 -9.61 11.13
C ILE A 264 -15.22 -8.22 11.37
N GLU A 265 -15.82 -7.96 12.54
CA GLU A 265 -16.49 -6.69 12.82
C GLU A 265 -15.59 -5.46 12.65
N PRO A 266 -14.36 -5.41 13.21
CA PRO A 266 -13.49 -4.24 13.02
C PRO A 266 -13.15 -3.97 11.55
N LEU A 267 -12.97 -5.02 10.75
CA LEU A 267 -12.67 -4.92 9.32
C LEU A 267 -13.91 -4.49 8.52
N ALA A 268 -15.09 -5.02 8.88
CA ALA A 268 -16.35 -4.68 8.26
C ALA A 268 -16.75 -3.22 8.56
N ASP A 269 -16.59 -2.79 9.80
CA ASP A 269 -16.89 -1.41 10.22
C ASP A 269 -15.96 -0.41 9.53
N PHE A 270 -14.67 -0.70 9.51
CA PHE A 270 -13.70 0.11 8.76
C PHE A 270 -14.08 0.21 7.27
N ASN A 271 -14.32 -0.93 6.64
CA ASN A 271 -14.65 -0.97 5.22
C ASN A 271 -15.98 -0.28 4.92
N LYS A 272 -16.97 -0.39 5.81
CA LYS A 272 -18.25 0.32 5.70
C LYS A 272 -18.04 1.83 5.74
N ILE A 273 -17.31 2.36 6.73
CA ILE A 273 -17.03 3.79 6.86
C ILE A 273 -16.36 4.31 5.57
N VAL A 274 -15.35 3.59 5.09
CA VAL A 274 -14.58 4.00 3.90
C VAL A 274 -15.42 3.91 2.62
N SER A 275 -16.26 2.88 2.49
CA SER A 275 -17.07 2.68 1.29
C SER A 275 -18.36 3.50 1.24
N ASP A 276 -18.81 4.07 2.35
CA ASP A 276 -19.99 4.93 2.37
C ASP A 276 -19.72 6.30 1.72
N PHE A 277 -18.47 6.76 1.71
CA PHE A 277 -18.09 8.01 1.07
C PHE A 277 -17.94 7.84 -0.46
N VAL A 278 -18.61 8.70 -1.22
CA VAL A 278 -18.55 8.72 -2.69
C VAL A 278 -17.70 9.90 -3.14
N PHE A 279 -16.69 9.63 -3.95
CA PHE A 279 -15.84 10.65 -4.56
C PHE A 279 -16.40 11.11 -5.91
N ASP A 280 -15.91 12.24 -6.42
CA ASP A 280 -16.32 12.75 -7.74
C ASP A 280 -15.53 12.10 -8.88
N ASN A 281 -14.32 11.62 -8.60
CA ASN A 281 -13.40 11.07 -9.59
C ASN A 281 -12.80 9.74 -9.15
N TYR A 282 -12.34 8.93 -10.13
CA TYR A 282 -11.52 7.75 -9.90
C TYR A 282 -10.04 8.10 -9.94
N GLY A 283 -9.22 7.40 -9.19
CA GLY A 283 -7.77 7.61 -9.12
C GLY A 283 -7.22 7.23 -7.75
N SER A 284 -6.34 8.05 -7.21
CA SER A 284 -5.84 7.89 -5.83
C SER A 284 -5.78 9.24 -5.12
N ILE A 285 -5.83 9.21 -3.80
CA ILE A 285 -5.82 10.42 -2.96
C ILE A 285 -4.39 10.92 -2.84
N TYR A 286 -4.20 12.23 -2.99
CA TYR A 286 -2.92 12.92 -2.77
C TYR A 286 -3.15 14.20 -1.97
N PHE A 287 -2.10 14.72 -1.35
CA PHE A 287 -2.10 16.12 -0.97
C PHE A 287 -2.04 16.98 -2.23
N LYS A 288 -2.70 18.13 -2.18
CA LYS A 288 -2.70 19.07 -3.30
C LYS A 288 -1.30 19.47 -3.76
N ASP A 289 -0.37 19.65 -2.80
CA ASP A 289 1.00 20.09 -3.06
C ASP A 289 1.89 19.01 -3.71
N ASP A 290 1.46 17.73 -3.70
CA ASP A 290 2.17 16.60 -4.31
C ASP A 290 1.66 16.29 -5.72
N CYS A 291 0.62 16.98 -6.18
CA CYS A 291 0.01 16.77 -7.49
C CYS A 291 0.16 17.97 -8.41
N PRO A 292 0.14 17.75 -9.74
CA PRO A 292 0.10 18.84 -10.71
C PRO A 292 -1.05 19.80 -10.45
N GLU A 293 -0.86 21.07 -10.83
CA GLU A 293 -1.92 22.07 -10.77
C GLU A 293 -3.14 21.64 -11.61
N ASN A 294 -4.33 22.09 -11.19
CA ASN A 294 -5.62 21.87 -11.88
C ASN A 294 -6.30 20.50 -11.70
N LEU A 295 -5.97 19.74 -10.68
CA LEU A 295 -6.77 18.56 -10.32
C LEU A 295 -8.02 18.95 -9.51
N GLU A 296 -9.11 18.19 -9.71
CA GLU A 296 -10.32 18.36 -8.94
C GLU A 296 -10.10 17.96 -7.47
N LYS A 297 -10.58 18.81 -6.56
CA LYS A 297 -10.43 18.60 -5.12
C LYS A 297 -11.39 17.53 -4.64
N VAL A 298 -11.01 16.83 -3.59
CA VAL A 298 -11.95 15.99 -2.85
C VAL A 298 -12.93 16.91 -2.13
N ALA A 299 -14.21 16.80 -2.46
CA ALA A 299 -15.28 17.58 -1.83
C ALA A 299 -15.56 17.02 -0.42
N TYR A 300 -14.75 17.42 0.55
CA TYR A 300 -14.95 17.11 1.96
C TYR A 300 -14.84 18.39 2.79
N GLU A 301 -15.94 18.83 3.41
CA GLU A 301 -16.02 19.98 4.34
C GLU A 301 -15.32 21.27 3.87
N ASN A 302 -15.33 21.57 2.56
CA ASN A 302 -14.64 22.71 1.95
C ASN A 302 -13.10 22.75 2.19
N GLN A 303 -12.48 21.61 2.46
CA GLN A 303 -11.03 21.54 2.63
C GLN A 303 -10.32 21.38 1.27
N ASP A 304 -9.39 22.27 1.01
CA ASP A 304 -8.53 22.26 -0.19
C ASP A 304 -7.29 21.36 -0.05
N ARG A 305 -7.29 20.47 0.93
CA ARG A 305 -6.11 19.71 1.36
C ARG A 305 -5.80 18.52 0.45
N TRP A 306 -6.84 17.83 -0.01
CA TRP A 306 -6.69 16.59 -0.79
C TRP A 306 -7.26 16.73 -2.19
N VAL A 307 -6.65 16.01 -3.12
CA VAL A 307 -7.08 15.91 -4.52
C VAL A 307 -7.12 14.44 -4.95
N ILE A 308 -7.91 14.13 -5.97
CA ILE A 308 -7.81 12.85 -6.68
C ILE A 308 -6.82 13.02 -7.84
N GLY A 309 -5.72 12.29 -7.79
CA GLY A 309 -4.66 12.28 -8.78
C GLY A 309 -4.53 10.93 -9.49
N PRO A 310 -3.39 10.70 -10.17
CA PRO A 310 -3.13 9.46 -10.89
C PRO A 310 -3.28 8.23 -9.99
N THR A 311 -3.88 7.16 -10.52
CA THR A 311 -4.07 5.91 -9.76
C THR A 311 -2.73 5.28 -9.40
N VAL A 312 -2.66 4.68 -8.20
CA VAL A 312 -1.54 3.83 -7.78
C VAL A 312 -1.88 2.34 -7.92
N GLU A 313 -2.92 1.99 -8.68
CA GLU A 313 -3.23 0.59 -8.94
C GLU A 313 -2.10 -0.08 -9.72
N THR A 314 -1.54 -1.14 -9.15
CA THR A 314 -0.36 -1.83 -9.66
C THR A 314 -0.50 -2.29 -11.12
N ALA A 315 -1.73 -2.58 -11.56
CA ALA A 315 -2.01 -3.00 -12.95
C ALA A 315 -1.50 -1.99 -13.99
N TYR A 316 -1.56 -0.69 -13.70
CA TYR A 316 -1.11 0.35 -14.62
C TYR A 316 0.41 0.50 -14.70
N TYR A 317 1.17 -0.05 -13.74
CA TYR A 317 2.63 0.11 -13.66
C TYR A 317 3.39 -1.19 -13.88
N ARG A 318 2.73 -2.33 -13.69
CA ARG A 318 3.35 -3.65 -13.82
C ARG A 318 3.77 -3.91 -15.26
N ASN A 319 5.02 -4.35 -15.45
CA ASN A 319 5.61 -4.66 -16.77
C ASN A 319 5.63 -3.46 -17.75
N LYS A 320 5.74 -2.24 -17.25
CA LYS A 320 5.76 -1.00 -18.05
C LYS A 320 7.16 -0.36 -18.13
N GLN A 321 8.23 -1.11 -17.82
CA GLN A 321 9.61 -0.60 -17.80
C GLN A 321 10.11 -0.04 -19.13
N TYR A 322 9.45 -0.37 -20.24
CA TYR A 322 9.79 0.14 -21.58
C TYR A 322 8.83 1.24 -22.07
N VAL A 323 7.81 1.56 -21.32
CA VAL A 323 6.90 2.66 -21.62
C VAL A 323 7.49 3.95 -21.05
N LYS A 324 7.56 4.99 -21.88
CA LYS A 324 8.02 6.29 -21.41
C LYS A 324 7.03 6.89 -20.41
N GLU A 325 7.55 7.65 -19.47
CA GLU A 325 6.72 8.30 -18.44
C GLU A 325 5.65 9.22 -19.03
N GLU A 326 5.99 9.97 -20.07
CA GLU A 326 5.05 10.85 -20.77
C GLU A 326 3.86 10.09 -21.39
N ASP A 327 4.11 8.87 -21.88
CA ASP A 327 3.07 8.02 -22.45
C ASP A 327 2.26 7.35 -21.33
N LEU A 328 2.91 6.89 -20.26
CA LEU A 328 2.26 6.31 -19.09
C LEU A 328 1.27 7.30 -18.48
N ASN A 329 1.65 8.56 -18.37
CA ASN A 329 0.85 9.62 -17.75
C ASN A 329 -0.48 9.89 -18.47
N LYS A 330 -0.62 9.48 -19.75
CA LYS A 330 -1.86 9.61 -20.51
C LYS A 330 -2.97 8.64 -20.06
N TYR A 331 -2.59 7.54 -19.38
CA TYR A 331 -3.47 6.41 -19.09
C TYR A 331 -3.74 6.17 -17.59
N VAL A 332 -3.13 6.92 -16.70
CA VAL A 332 -3.20 6.65 -15.26
C VAL A 332 -4.22 7.51 -14.50
N GLY A 333 -5.08 8.23 -15.23
CA GLY A 333 -6.11 9.11 -14.64
C GLY A 333 -5.55 10.42 -14.09
N PRO A 334 -6.33 11.16 -13.29
CA PRO A 334 -7.65 10.78 -12.76
C PRO A 334 -8.75 10.75 -13.83
N TRP A 335 -9.85 10.04 -13.54
CA TRP A 335 -11.01 9.93 -14.44
C TRP A 335 -12.27 10.42 -13.73
N LYS A 336 -13.18 11.02 -14.49
CA LYS A 336 -14.47 11.47 -13.94
C LYS A 336 -15.32 10.30 -13.48
N GLY A 337 -15.99 10.44 -12.34
CA GLY A 337 -16.91 9.44 -11.82
C GLY A 337 -18.08 9.12 -12.74
N SER A 338 -18.42 10.03 -13.67
CA SER A 338 -19.39 9.80 -14.74
C SER A 338 -18.86 8.93 -15.89
N GLU A 339 -17.55 8.62 -15.92
CA GLU A 339 -16.90 7.93 -17.04
C GLU A 339 -16.17 6.65 -16.58
N PRO A 340 -16.86 5.68 -15.92
CA PRO A 340 -16.24 4.48 -15.36
C PRO A 340 -15.55 3.61 -16.42
N LEU A 341 -16.09 3.62 -17.64
CA LEU A 341 -15.53 2.85 -18.74
C LEU A 341 -14.17 3.36 -19.20
N LYS A 342 -13.93 4.68 -19.09
CA LYS A 342 -12.66 5.28 -19.50
C LYS A 342 -11.47 4.73 -18.72
N MET A 343 -11.62 4.52 -17.43
CA MET A 343 -10.60 3.89 -16.59
C MET A 343 -10.18 2.51 -17.14
N ILE A 344 -11.16 1.68 -17.56
CA ILE A 344 -10.88 0.34 -18.08
C ILE A 344 -10.26 0.43 -19.47
N LYS A 345 -10.80 1.30 -20.35
CA LYS A 345 -10.25 1.51 -21.69
C LYS A 345 -8.80 1.97 -21.66
N ASP A 346 -8.48 2.95 -20.80
CA ASP A 346 -7.12 3.46 -20.65
C ASP A 346 -6.16 2.35 -20.16
N LEU A 347 -6.60 1.43 -19.29
CA LEU A 347 -5.81 0.27 -18.90
C LEU A 347 -5.54 -0.67 -20.09
N VAL A 348 -6.57 -0.97 -20.89
CA VAL A 348 -6.44 -1.83 -22.07
C VAL A 348 -5.53 -1.20 -23.12
N GLU A 349 -5.68 0.09 -23.38
CA GLU A 349 -4.84 0.84 -24.32
C GLU A 349 -3.39 0.91 -23.86
N LEU A 350 -3.14 1.11 -22.56
CA LEU A 350 -1.80 1.08 -21.97
C LEU A 350 -1.16 -0.31 -22.10
N GLU A 351 -1.91 -1.39 -21.90
CA GLU A 351 -1.40 -2.74 -22.13
C GLU A 351 -1.03 -2.95 -23.60
N LEU A 352 -1.91 -2.56 -24.53
CA LEU A 352 -1.63 -2.64 -25.97
C LEU A 352 -0.39 -1.82 -26.35
N HIS A 353 -0.27 -0.59 -25.83
CA HIS A 353 0.90 0.24 -26.06
C HIS A 353 2.18 -0.44 -25.55
N SER A 354 2.18 -0.94 -24.31
CA SER A 354 3.31 -1.66 -23.71
C SER A 354 3.71 -2.90 -24.51
N LEU A 355 2.74 -3.70 -24.93
CA LEU A 355 2.99 -4.91 -25.73
C LEU A 355 3.59 -4.57 -27.11
N ARG A 356 3.12 -3.52 -27.77
CA ARG A 356 3.65 -3.06 -29.05
C ARG A 356 5.07 -2.52 -28.95
N VAL A 357 5.37 -1.77 -27.88
CA VAL A 357 6.75 -1.32 -27.59
C VAL A 357 7.67 -2.52 -27.37
N ARG A 358 7.25 -3.51 -26.57
CA ARG A 358 8.02 -4.73 -26.32
C ARG A 358 8.23 -5.54 -27.60
N LEU A 359 7.22 -5.66 -28.45
CA LEU A 359 7.32 -6.35 -29.73
C LEU A 359 8.38 -5.69 -30.65
N SER A 360 8.40 -4.36 -30.71
CA SER A 360 9.41 -3.64 -31.51
C SER A 360 10.83 -3.84 -30.95
N LEU A 361 10.98 -3.98 -29.65
CA LEU A 361 12.27 -4.25 -28.98
C LEU A 361 12.74 -5.70 -29.23
N VAL A 362 11.83 -6.67 -29.28
CA VAL A 362 12.13 -8.06 -29.65
C VAL A 362 12.54 -8.13 -31.12
N ASP A 363 11.80 -7.48 -32.05
CA ASP A 363 12.12 -7.43 -33.48
C ASP A 363 13.50 -6.77 -33.75
N SER A 364 13.91 -5.81 -32.91
CA SER A 364 15.23 -5.18 -32.97
C SER A 364 16.34 -5.92 -32.20
N GLY A 365 16.04 -7.07 -31.58
CA GLY A 365 16.99 -7.87 -30.79
C GLY A 365 17.42 -7.25 -29.45
N LYS A 366 16.74 -6.19 -28.98
CA LYS A 366 17.07 -5.51 -27.72
C LYS A 366 16.47 -6.19 -26.48
N VAL A 367 15.46 -7.02 -26.67
CA VAL A 367 14.81 -7.81 -25.60
C VAL A 367 14.75 -9.26 -26.04
N THR A 368 15.22 -10.16 -25.19
CA THR A 368 15.28 -11.61 -25.45
C THR A 368 14.44 -12.42 -24.46
N THR A 369 13.83 -11.77 -23.49
CA THR A 369 12.99 -12.41 -22.45
C THR A 369 11.58 -12.74 -22.94
N ASP A 370 11.14 -12.05 -23.98
CA ASP A 370 9.81 -12.22 -24.60
C ASP A 370 9.94 -12.95 -25.93
N THR A 371 8.89 -13.66 -26.32
CA THR A 371 8.78 -14.25 -27.66
C THR A 371 7.82 -13.41 -28.51
N LYS A 372 8.12 -13.30 -29.80
CA LYS A 372 7.28 -12.57 -30.76
C LYS A 372 5.86 -13.10 -30.79
N GLU A 373 5.71 -14.41 -30.89
CA GLU A 373 4.42 -15.11 -30.96
C GLU A 373 3.60 -14.89 -29.69
N GLY A 374 4.25 -14.89 -28.50
CA GLY A 374 3.61 -14.63 -27.23
C GLY A 374 3.07 -13.21 -27.12
N LEU A 375 3.86 -12.21 -27.56
CA LEU A 375 3.43 -10.81 -27.58
C LEU A 375 2.28 -10.57 -28.56
N GLU A 376 2.37 -11.10 -29.79
CA GLU A 376 1.31 -11.01 -30.80
C GLU A 376 0.00 -11.67 -30.32
N PHE A 377 0.11 -12.81 -29.63
CA PHE A 377 -1.05 -13.46 -29.00
C PHE A 377 -1.71 -12.58 -27.93
N CYS A 378 -0.91 -11.98 -27.04
CA CYS A 378 -1.42 -11.05 -26.03
C CYS A 378 -2.08 -9.82 -26.67
N ILE A 379 -1.46 -9.23 -27.70
CA ILE A 379 -2.04 -8.09 -28.42
C ILE A 379 -3.44 -8.45 -28.97
N LYS A 380 -3.60 -9.60 -29.61
CA LYS A 380 -4.92 -10.04 -30.12
C LYS A 380 -5.96 -10.21 -29.01
N ILE A 381 -5.54 -10.64 -27.82
CA ILE A 381 -6.46 -10.74 -26.66
C ILE A 381 -6.90 -9.35 -26.22
N PHE A 382 -5.97 -8.41 -26.02
CA PHE A 382 -6.29 -7.07 -25.58
C PHE A 382 -7.09 -6.26 -26.62
N GLU A 383 -6.85 -6.46 -27.92
CA GLU A 383 -7.69 -5.89 -28.99
C GLU A 383 -9.13 -6.42 -28.98
N LYS A 384 -9.34 -7.69 -28.59
CA LYS A 384 -10.69 -8.23 -28.37
C LYS A 384 -11.32 -7.64 -27.10
N LEU A 385 -10.54 -7.52 -26.02
CA LEU A 385 -11.01 -6.93 -24.78
C LEU A 385 -11.42 -5.47 -24.98
N ASP A 386 -10.66 -4.69 -25.76
CA ASP A 386 -11.02 -3.31 -26.08
C ASP A 386 -12.38 -3.20 -26.77
N LYS A 387 -12.66 -4.09 -27.72
CA LYS A 387 -13.98 -4.15 -28.39
C LYS A 387 -15.12 -4.51 -27.44
N ILE A 388 -14.87 -5.41 -26.48
CA ILE A 388 -15.89 -5.88 -25.53
C ILE A 388 -16.06 -4.88 -24.39
N ALA A 389 -15.01 -4.17 -24.00
CA ALA A 389 -15.02 -3.25 -22.86
C ALA A 389 -16.14 -2.20 -22.96
N GLY A 390 -16.49 -1.78 -24.18
CA GLY A 390 -17.62 -0.88 -24.43
C GLY A 390 -18.97 -1.45 -24.04
N GLU A 391 -19.12 -2.78 -24.13
CA GLU A 391 -20.35 -3.48 -23.84
C GLU A 391 -20.44 -3.97 -22.38
N MET A 392 -19.31 -4.04 -21.68
CA MET A 392 -19.24 -4.57 -20.31
C MET A 392 -20.06 -3.74 -19.31
N PHE A 393 -20.18 -2.45 -19.54
CA PHE A 393 -20.92 -1.51 -18.70
C PHE A 393 -21.93 -0.76 -19.55
N ASN A 394 -22.97 -1.46 -20.00
CA ASN A 394 -24.11 -0.80 -20.59
C ASN A 394 -24.87 -0.07 -19.47
N LEU A 395 -24.75 1.26 -19.45
CA LEU A 395 -25.38 2.13 -18.47
C LEU A 395 -26.88 2.34 -18.72
N ASN A 396 -27.42 1.74 -19.77
CA ASN A 396 -28.85 1.77 -20.01
C ASN A 396 -29.57 0.89 -18.99
N GLU A 397 -30.25 1.49 -18.03
CA GLU A 397 -30.95 0.79 -16.94
C GLU A 397 -31.95 -0.25 -17.42
N ASN A 398 -32.50 -0.08 -18.63
CA ASN A 398 -33.46 -1.01 -19.21
C ASN A 398 -32.81 -2.28 -19.82
N GLU A 399 -31.50 -2.25 -20.05
CA GLU A 399 -30.78 -3.32 -20.73
C GLU A 399 -29.75 -4.02 -19.84
N THR A 400 -29.43 -3.42 -18.68
CA THR A 400 -28.45 -4.02 -17.76
C THR A 400 -29.05 -5.17 -16.97
N LEU A 401 -28.29 -6.27 -16.89
CA LEU A 401 -28.60 -7.44 -16.03
C LEU A 401 -28.14 -7.27 -14.58
N ILE A 402 -27.38 -6.20 -14.30
CA ILE A 402 -26.80 -5.95 -12.97
C ILE A 402 -27.69 -4.96 -12.22
N PRO A 403 -28.38 -5.40 -11.16
CA PRO A 403 -29.19 -4.49 -10.35
C PRO A 403 -28.34 -3.38 -9.74
N ASN A 404 -28.83 -2.15 -9.72
CA ASN A 404 -28.17 -0.99 -9.14
C ASN A 404 -26.77 -0.70 -9.72
N LEU A 405 -26.56 -0.98 -11.03
CA LEU A 405 -25.27 -0.79 -11.67
C LEU A 405 -24.70 0.61 -11.47
N ASN A 406 -25.52 1.66 -11.60
CA ASN A 406 -25.09 3.04 -11.40
C ASN A 406 -24.55 3.30 -9.98
N GLU A 407 -25.13 2.66 -8.96
CA GLU A 407 -24.62 2.76 -7.59
C GLU A 407 -23.31 1.99 -7.41
N LEU A 408 -23.20 0.81 -8.03
CA LEU A 408 -22.02 -0.04 -7.98
C LEU A 408 -20.82 0.55 -8.77
N LEU A 409 -21.10 1.46 -9.70
CA LEU A 409 -20.06 2.17 -10.47
C LEU A 409 -19.59 3.46 -9.80
N LYS A 410 -20.20 3.92 -8.71
CA LYS A 410 -19.74 5.14 -8.04
C LYS A 410 -18.29 5.01 -7.55
N PRO A 411 -17.49 6.11 -7.64
CA PRO A 411 -16.12 6.13 -7.13
C PRO A 411 -16.10 5.96 -5.61
N ARG A 412 -15.51 4.88 -5.14
CA ARG A 412 -15.35 4.60 -3.71
C ARG A 412 -13.93 4.20 -3.40
N LEU A 413 -13.44 4.58 -2.23
CA LEU A 413 -12.10 4.21 -1.80
C LEU A 413 -12.06 2.70 -1.49
N PHE A 414 -11.11 2.04 -2.11
CA PHE A 414 -10.80 0.64 -1.90
C PHE A 414 -9.42 0.50 -1.28
N ILE A 415 -9.34 -0.17 -0.14
CA ILE A 415 -8.10 -0.48 0.55
C ILE A 415 -7.67 -1.89 0.11
N GLY A 416 -6.61 -1.95 -0.70
CA GLY A 416 -6.20 -3.18 -1.38
C GLY A 416 -5.66 -4.28 -0.46
N ASP A 417 -5.18 -3.94 0.71
CA ASP A 417 -4.53 -4.85 1.66
C ASP A 417 -5.12 -4.75 3.07
N LEU A 418 -6.44 -4.56 3.15
CA LEU A 418 -7.16 -4.64 4.42
C LEU A 418 -7.19 -6.11 4.88
N ASP A 419 -6.26 -6.46 5.74
CA ASP A 419 -6.00 -7.82 6.23
C ASP A 419 -5.88 -7.81 7.76
N PRO A 420 -6.31 -8.87 8.48
CA PRO A 420 -6.15 -8.95 9.93
C PRO A 420 -4.73 -8.71 10.45
N MET A 421 -3.69 -8.95 9.63
CA MET A 421 -2.32 -8.65 10.04
C MET A 421 -2.01 -7.15 10.07
N ASN A 422 -2.77 -6.34 9.32
CA ASN A 422 -2.64 -4.89 9.24
C ASN A 422 -3.56 -4.15 10.22
N VAL A 423 -4.15 -4.89 11.17
CA VAL A 423 -4.95 -4.32 12.26
C VAL A 423 -4.30 -4.67 13.59
N LEU A 424 -3.83 -3.65 14.30
CA LEU A 424 -3.21 -3.79 15.61
C LEU A 424 -4.27 -3.68 16.69
N VAL A 425 -4.27 -4.63 17.64
CA VAL A 425 -5.15 -4.62 18.81
C VAL A 425 -4.41 -3.90 19.92
N ARG A 426 -4.97 -2.80 20.41
CA ARG A 426 -4.39 -1.99 21.48
C ARG A 426 -4.80 -2.51 22.85
N SER A 427 -3.91 -2.35 23.82
CA SER A 427 -4.16 -2.74 25.21
C SER A 427 -5.31 -1.95 25.84
N GLY A 428 -6.17 -2.65 26.57
CA GLY A 428 -7.33 -2.06 27.22
C GLY A 428 -8.44 -1.71 26.23
N GLU A 429 -9.30 -0.72 26.58
CA GLU A 429 -10.43 -0.30 25.74
C GLU A 429 -10.05 0.63 24.57
N LYS A 430 -8.77 0.71 24.19
CA LYS A 430 -8.28 1.65 23.17
C LYS A 430 -8.63 1.26 21.73
N GLY A 431 -9.20 0.07 21.51
CA GLY A 431 -9.69 -0.38 20.21
C GLY A 431 -8.61 -0.86 19.23
N TYR A 432 -8.81 -0.57 17.97
CA TYR A 432 -7.97 -1.04 16.87
C TYR A 432 -7.21 0.12 16.22
N GLU A 433 -6.01 -0.18 15.70
CA GLU A 433 -5.21 0.74 14.91
C GLU A 433 -4.96 0.11 13.53
N PHE A 434 -5.27 0.83 12.46
CA PHE A 434 -5.11 0.33 11.10
C PHE A 434 -3.80 0.82 10.51
N VAL A 435 -3.01 -0.12 9.99
CA VAL A 435 -1.69 0.15 9.40
C VAL A 435 -1.63 -0.39 7.98
N ASP A 436 -0.62 0.06 7.21
CA ASP A 436 -0.34 -0.42 5.85
C ASP A 436 -1.48 -0.17 4.86
N LEU A 437 -1.77 1.10 4.61
CA LEU A 437 -2.80 1.55 3.67
C LEU A 437 -2.24 1.72 2.23
N GLU A 438 -1.15 1.02 1.91
CA GLU A 438 -0.57 1.07 0.57
C GLU A 438 -1.53 0.52 -0.50
N ASN A 439 -1.40 1.01 -1.74
CA ASN A 439 -2.26 0.65 -2.86
C ASN A 439 -3.75 0.97 -2.66
N SER A 440 -4.06 1.97 -1.86
CA SER A 440 -5.42 2.50 -1.74
C SER A 440 -5.80 3.26 -2.99
N VAL A 441 -6.94 2.93 -3.57
CA VAL A 441 -7.40 3.50 -4.84
C VAL A 441 -8.88 3.81 -4.81
N VAL A 442 -9.28 4.91 -5.45
CA VAL A 442 -10.67 5.25 -5.68
C VAL A 442 -11.10 4.66 -7.02
N LYS A 443 -11.98 3.67 -6.98
CA LYS A 443 -12.44 2.94 -8.16
C LYS A 443 -13.90 2.50 -8.03
N PRO A 444 -14.53 2.03 -9.13
CA PRO A 444 -15.88 1.47 -9.05
C PRO A 444 -15.94 0.32 -8.05
N PHE A 445 -16.96 0.32 -7.18
CA PHE A 445 -17.16 -0.78 -6.23
C PHE A 445 -17.29 -2.13 -6.94
N LEU A 446 -17.94 -2.15 -8.11
CA LEU A 446 -18.13 -3.35 -8.91
C LEU A 446 -16.83 -4.09 -9.27
N ILE A 447 -15.73 -3.36 -9.47
CA ILE A 447 -14.41 -3.94 -9.81
C ILE A 447 -13.47 -4.02 -8.61
N SER A 448 -13.96 -3.73 -7.42
CA SER A 448 -13.21 -3.94 -6.19
C SER A 448 -13.13 -5.44 -5.91
N SER A 449 -11.93 -5.93 -5.60
CA SER A 449 -11.76 -7.32 -5.17
C SER A 449 -12.27 -7.51 -3.74
N TYR A 450 -12.76 -8.69 -3.44
CA TYR A 450 -13.06 -9.06 -2.06
C TYR A 450 -11.79 -9.03 -1.20
N PRO A 451 -11.93 -8.85 0.13
CA PRO A 451 -10.79 -8.98 1.05
C PRO A 451 -10.06 -10.30 0.81
N LYS A 452 -8.74 -10.27 0.76
CA LYS A 452 -7.91 -11.44 0.41
C LYS A 452 -7.93 -12.56 1.46
N PHE A 453 -8.45 -12.26 2.66
CA PHE A 453 -8.53 -13.21 3.76
C PHE A 453 -9.84 -14.00 3.82
N LEU A 454 -10.82 -13.71 2.96
CA LEU A 454 -12.07 -14.46 2.79
C LEU A 454 -11.92 -15.53 1.66
#